data_7d479c26e16a44b13d863a0d1df1e757
#
_entry.id   7d479c26e16a44b13d863a0d1df1e757
#
_cell.length_a   1.000
_cell.length_b   1.000
_cell.length_c   1.000
_cell.angle_alpha   90.00
_cell.angle_beta   90.00
_cell.angle_gamma   90.00
#
_symmetry.space_group_name_H-M   'P 1'
#
loop_
_entity.id
_entity.type
_entity.pdbx_description
1 polymer ?
#
loop_
_entity_poly.entity_id
_entity_poly.type
_entity_poly.pdbx_seq_one_letter_code
_entity_poly.pdbx_strand_id
1 'polypeptide(L)'
;AFLAVGAYSSAIMVDQFGVPFALSLILSPLIAGLFGFVIGFPALRITGMYLGLTTMGFGFIVKRMIIAFREWTHGSGGLDVSSPMLFGYTIKSDWNNYFLIYTFVVIAVVVGRRIAKSKIGRAFMAIRDSEQAAEAAGINLAKYKMLAFFISGLFAGFAGVLFAHTSSFISTDHFDILLSIYFIIMVLVGGASSIYGAVLGTLFIVLLDNLFVPLLKDQIHFWFNTQAGDIQSLIFGL
;
A
#
# COMPACT_ATOMS: atom_id res chain seq x y z
N ALA A 1 3.03 5.36 3.54
CA ALA A 1 2.34 6.66 3.60
C ALA A 1 0.91 6.57 3.06
N PHE A 2 0.69 6.35 1.77
CA PHE A 2 -0.65 6.37 1.14
C PHE A 2 -1.61 5.33 1.73
N LEU A 3 -1.11 4.14 2.06
CA LEU A 3 -1.86 3.09 2.75
C LEU A 3 -2.38 3.59 4.11
N ALA A 4 -1.54 4.29 4.88
CA ALA A 4 -1.95 4.89 6.16
C ALA A 4 -3.03 5.96 5.96
N VAL A 5 -2.87 6.85 4.97
CA VAL A 5 -3.88 7.88 4.66
C VAL A 5 -5.22 7.24 4.33
N GLY A 6 -5.23 6.19 3.48
CA GLY A 6 -6.46 5.45 3.14
C GLY A 6 -7.10 4.77 4.35
N ALA A 7 -6.29 4.09 5.19
CA ALA A 7 -6.75 3.41 6.39
C ALA A 7 -7.38 4.35 7.40
N TYR A 8 -6.66 5.40 7.80
CA TYR A 8 -7.14 6.37 8.79
C TYR A 8 -8.30 7.22 8.28
N SER A 9 -8.28 7.65 7.01
CA SER A 9 -9.42 8.40 6.46
C SER A 9 -10.71 7.56 6.43
N SER A 10 -10.61 6.27 6.10
CA SER A 10 -11.77 5.38 6.12
C SER A 10 -12.27 5.11 7.55
N ALA A 11 -11.36 4.81 8.48
CA ALA A 11 -11.72 4.59 9.88
C ALA A 11 -12.44 5.81 10.47
N ILE A 12 -11.88 7.00 10.29
CA ILE A 12 -12.49 8.25 10.76
C ILE A 12 -13.87 8.48 10.12
N MET A 13 -14.01 8.29 8.79
CA MET A 13 -15.29 8.47 8.12
C MET A 13 -16.37 7.53 8.61
N VAL A 14 -16.02 6.26 8.83
CA VAL A 14 -17.00 5.25 9.24
C VAL A 14 -17.34 5.39 10.72
N ASP A 15 -16.34 5.48 11.60
CA ASP A 15 -16.55 5.39 13.04
C ASP A 15 -16.95 6.71 13.68
N GLN A 16 -16.44 7.86 13.17
CA GLN A 16 -16.75 9.17 13.76
C GLN A 16 -17.87 9.90 13.01
N PHE A 17 -17.88 9.82 11.68
CA PHE A 17 -18.90 10.51 10.87
C PHE A 17 -20.08 9.63 10.48
N GLY A 18 -20.08 8.33 10.82
CA GLY A 18 -21.17 7.40 10.49
C GLY A 18 -21.35 7.19 8.98
N VAL A 19 -20.32 7.46 8.17
CA VAL A 19 -20.38 7.28 6.72
C VAL A 19 -20.45 5.78 6.40
N PRO A 20 -21.37 5.32 5.53
CA PRO A 20 -21.41 3.91 5.12
C PRO A 20 -20.05 3.44 4.57
N PHE A 21 -19.64 2.23 4.95
CA PHE A 21 -18.39 1.62 4.48
C PHE A 21 -18.24 1.66 2.95
N ALA A 22 -19.33 1.38 2.21
CA ALA A 22 -19.31 1.43 0.74
C ALA A 22 -18.92 2.80 0.19
N LEU A 23 -19.29 3.89 0.87
CA LEU A 23 -18.93 5.24 0.46
C LEU A 23 -17.48 5.57 0.87
N SER A 24 -17.05 5.14 2.05
CA SER A 24 -15.65 5.30 2.48
C SER A 24 -14.67 4.56 1.57
N LEU A 25 -15.08 3.40 1.02
CA LEU A 25 -14.33 2.61 0.06
C LEU A 25 -14.01 3.39 -1.24
N ILE A 26 -14.78 4.41 -1.57
CA ILE A 26 -14.54 5.28 -2.73
C ILE A 26 -13.81 6.56 -2.32
N LEU A 27 -14.26 7.20 -1.23
CA LEU A 27 -13.74 8.50 -0.82
C LEU A 27 -12.33 8.43 -0.25
N SER A 28 -12.03 7.42 0.57
CA SER A 28 -10.71 7.32 1.21
C SER A 28 -9.57 7.06 0.22
N PRO A 29 -9.71 6.21 -0.81
CA PRO A 29 -8.73 6.13 -1.88
C PRO A 29 -8.56 7.44 -2.65
N LEU A 30 -9.64 8.20 -2.88
CA LEU A 30 -9.55 9.51 -3.53
C LEU A 30 -8.73 10.50 -2.68
N ILE A 31 -8.93 10.51 -1.37
CA ILE A 31 -8.11 11.31 -0.45
C ILE A 31 -6.65 10.89 -0.55
N ALA A 32 -6.36 9.59 -0.46
CA ALA A 32 -4.99 9.08 -0.59
C ALA A 32 -4.38 9.41 -1.97
N GLY A 33 -5.17 9.37 -3.04
CA GLY A 33 -4.77 9.79 -4.37
C GLY A 33 -4.45 11.29 -4.44
N LEU A 34 -5.26 12.15 -3.83
CA LEU A 34 -5.00 13.59 -3.75
C LEU A 34 -3.71 13.88 -2.96
N PHE A 35 -3.47 13.17 -1.86
CA PHE A 35 -2.17 13.23 -1.18
C PHE A 35 -1.04 12.80 -2.12
N GLY A 36 -1.22 11.74 -2.90
CA GLY A 36 -0.28 11.32 -3.94
C GLY A 36 -0.02 12.42 -4.96
N PHE A 37 -1.05 13.10 -5.43
CA PHE A 37 -0.91 14.21 -6.37
C PHE A 37 -0.10 15.38 -5.78
N VAL A 38 -0.35 15.74 -4.51
CA VAL A 38 0.40 16.79 -3.80
C VAL A 38 1.89 16.42 -3.67
N ILE A 39 2.19 15.17 -3.34
CA ILE A 39 3.58 14.68 -3.26
C ILE A 39 4.23 14.60 -4.64
N GLY A 40 3.47 14.31 -5.65
CA GLY A 40 3.94 14.31 -7.04
C GLY A 40 4.57 15.65 -7.44
N PHE A 41 4.14 16.77 -6.85
CA PHE A 41 4.65 18.10 -7.19
C PHE A 41 6.15 18.28 -6.85
N PRO A 42 6.62 18.08 -5.61
CA PRO A 42 8.07 18.10 -5.32
C PRO A 42 8.82 16.97 -6.04
N ALA A 43 8.20 15.82 -6.26
CA ALA A 43 8.79 14.71 -6.98
C ALA A 43 9.12 15.00 -8.47
N LEU A 44 8.54 16.04 -9.06
CA LEU A 44 8.86 16.46 -10.44
C LEU A 44 10.31 16.93 -10.59
N ARG A 45 10.89 17.49 -9.54
CA ARG A 45 12.24 18.06 -9.54
C ARG A 45 13.31 17.05 -9.12
N ILE A 46 12.91 15.86 -8.72
CA ILE A 46 13.77 14.86 -8.12
C ILE A 46 13.72 13.60 -8.99
N THR A 47 14.88 13.06 -9.34
CA THR A 47 15.00 11.86 -10.16
C THR A 47 15.83 10.79 -9.47
N GLY A 48 15.65 9.53 -9.88
CA GLY A 48 16.46 8.42 -9.41
C GLY A 48 16.29 8.13 -7.92
N MET A 49 17.39 7.83 -7.22
CA MET A 49 17.41 7.38 -5.83
C MET A 49 16.85 8.44 -4.85
N TYR A 50 17.04 9.72 -5.17
CA TYR A 50 16.53 10.82 -4.34
C TYR A 50 15.01 10.87 -4.26
N LEU A 51 14.32 10.40 -5.31
CA LEU A 51 12.85 10.28 -5.31
C LEU A 51 12.40 9.25 -4.25
N GLY A 52 13.11 8.12 -4.12
CA GLY A 52 12.86 7.13 -3.10
C GLY A 52 13.01 7.71 -1.68
N LEU A 53 14.12 8.42 -1.41
CA LEU A 53 14.35 9.08 -0.12
C LEU A 53 13.26 10.12 0.20
N THR A 54 12.84 10.91 -0.77
CA THR A 54 11.78 11.92 -0.59
C THR A 54 10.44 11.27 -0.26
N THR A 55 10.08 10.17 -0.92
CA THR A 55 8.84 9.44 -0.63
C THR A 55 8.87 8.75 0.74
N MET A 56 10.04 8.27 1.18
CA MET A 56 10.23 7.78 2.54
C MET A 56 10.07 8.90 3.57
N GLY A 57 10.72 10.05 3.34
CA GLY A 57 10.57 11.25 4.19
C GLY A 57 9.11 11.68 4.33
N PHE A 58 8.35 11.58 3.24
CA PHE A 58 6.92 11.83 3.28
C PHE A 58 6.15 10.83 4.18
N GLY A 59 6.58 9.58 4.25
CA GLY A 59 6.04 8.60 5.19
C GLY A 59 6.13 9.08 6.63
N PHE A 60 7.26 9.67 7.02
CA PHE A 60 7.43 10.28 8.35
C PHE A 60 6.50 11.47 8.57
N ILE A 61 6.30 12.33 7.56
CA ILE A 61 5.37 13.46 7.65
C ILE A 61 3.96 12.96 7.92
N VAL A 62 3.48 11.97 7.15
CA VAL A 62 2.14 11.38 7.35
C VAL A 62 2.02 10.76 8.76
N LYS A 63 3.02 9.99 9.21
CA LYS A 63 3.03 9.43 10.57
C LYS A 63 2.93 10.55 11.63
N ARG A 64 3.67 11.64 11.48
CA ARG A 64 3.61 12.81 12.37
C ARG A 64 2.28 13.55 12.30
N MET A 65 1.69 13.68 11.13
CA MET A 65 0.34 14.25 10.98
C MET A 65 -0.70 13.40 11.74
N ILE A 66 -0.68 12.09 11.58
CA ILE A 66 -1.57 11.20 12.31
C ILE A 66 -1.41 11.41 13.83
N ILE A 67 -0.19 11.46 14.34
CA ILE A 67 0.07 11.67 15.77
C ILE A 67 -0.38 13.07 16.22
N ALA A 68 -0.23 14.10 15.39
CA ALA A 68 -0.60 15.47 15.71
C ALA A 68 -2.12 15.68 15.80
N PHE A 69 -2.89 15.04 14.92
CA PHE A 69 -4.35 15.12 14.89
C PHE A 69 -5.02 14.14 15.88
N ARG A 70 -4.58 14.14 17.14
CA ARG A 70 -5.03 13.20 18.19
C ARG A 70 -6.54 13.15 18.41
N GLU A 71 -7.22 14.25 18.22
CA GLU A 71 -8.68 14.36 18.39
C GLU A 71 -9.44 13.40 17.44
N TRP A 72 -8.87 13.13 16.28
CA TRP A 72 -9.51 12.31 15.22
C TRP A 72 -8.85 10.93 15.07
N THR A 73 -7.58 10.82 15.36
CA THR A 73 -6.78 9.61 15.09
C THR A 73 -6.40 8.84 16.35
N HIS A 74 -6.70 9.39 17.53
CA HIS A 74 -6.20 8.94 18.84
C HIS A 74 -4.66 8.88 18.93
N GLY A 75 -3.97 9.45 17.94
CA GLY A 75 -2.49 9.58 17.93
C GLY A 75 -1.77 8.23 17.91
N SER A 76 -0.87 8.02 18.89
CA SER A 76 -0.12 6.77 19.02
C SER A 76 -0.94 5.62 19.64
N GLY A 77 -2.10 5.92 20.24
CA GLY A 77 -2.95 4.90 20.86
C GLY A 77 -3.67 4.01 19.84
N GLY A 78 -3.75 4.46 18.58
CA GLY A 78 -4.46 3.75 17.52
C GLY A 78 -5.98 3.93 17.56
N LEU A 79 -6.64 3.38 16.55
CA LEU A 79 -8.09 3.42 16.38
C LEU A 79 -8.64 1.99 16.27
N ASP A 80 -9.69 1.71 17.05
CA ASP A 80 -10.54 0.56 16.79
C ASP A 80 -11.38 0.86 15.56
N VAL A 81 -11.47 -0.09 14.65
CA VAL A 81 -12.18 0.07 13.38
C VAL A 81 -13.33 -0.93 13.32
N SER A 82 -14.51 -0.43 13.06
CA SER A 82 -15.71 -1.25 12.93
C SER A 82 -15.60 -2.21 11.74
N SER A 83 -16.12 -3.43 11.92
CA SER A 83 -16.18 -4.43 10.84
C SER A 83 -16.92 -3.87 9.63
N PRO A 84 -16.49 -4.20 8.40
CA PRO A 84 -17.08 -3.65 7.20
C PRO A 84 -18.55 -4.02 7.08
N MET A 85 -19.40 -3.03 6.82
CA MET A 85 -20.84 -3.21 6.66
C MET A 85 -21.23 -2.90 5.21
N LEU A 86 -21.60 -3.92 4.44
CA LEU A 86 -22.05 -3.80 3.06
C LEU A 86 -23.54 -4.13 2.97
N PHE A 87 -24.35 -3.20 2.46
CA PHE A 87 -25.79 -3.37 2.24
C PHE A 87 -26.57 -3.89 3.48
N GLY A 88 -26.16 -3.47 4.69
CA GLY A 88 -26.81 -3.89 5.94
C GLY A 88 -26.29 -5.20 6.54
N TYR A 89 -25.40 -5.91 5.85
CA TYR A 89 -24.73 -7.09 6.39
C TYR A 89 -23.35 -6.72 6.97
N THR A 90 -23.17 -6.95 8.27
CA THR A 90 -21.84 -6.85 8.91
C THR A 90 -21.01 -8.08 8.55
N ILE A 91 -19.87 -7.85 7.93
CA ILE A 91 -18.93 -8.90 7.54
C ILE A 91 -18.06 -9.18 8.77
N LYS A 92 -18.43 -10.19 9.57
CA LYS A 92 -17.68 -10.63 10.76
C LYS A 92 -16.94 -11.95 10.56
N SER A 93 -17.34 -12.72 9.54
CA SER A 93 -16.73 -14.04 9.28
C SER A 93 -15.45 -13.88 8.49
N ASP A 94 -14.40 -14.60 8.87
CA ASP A 94 -13.11 -14.63 8.17
C ASP A 94 -13.26 -15.03 6.70
N TRP A 95 -14.17 -15.96 6.40
CA TRP A 95 -14.51 -16.36 5.03
C TRP A 95 -15.05 -15.20 4.19
N ASN A 96 -15.95 -14.40 4.75
CA ASN A 96 -16.55 -13.27 4.05
C ASN A 96 -15.52 -12.16 3.82
N ASN A 97 -14.63 -11.90 4.80
CA ASN A 97 -13.51 -10.98 4.66
C ASN A 97 -12.55 -11.45 3.56
N TYR A 98 -12.25 -12.76 3.52
CA TYR A 98 -11.41 -13.33 2.46
C TYR A 98 -12.01 -13.10 1.07
N PHE A 99 -13.29 -13.41 0.86
CA PHE A 99 -13.96 -13.20 -0.43
C PHE A 99 -14.03 -11.72 -0.82
N LEU A 100 -14.26 -10.85 0.16
CA LEU A 100 -14.24 -9.40 -0.06
C LEU A 100 -12.87 -8.95 -0.57
N ILE A 101 -11.80 -9.25 0.16
CA ILE A 101 -10.43 -8.88 -0.22
C ILE A 101 -10.08 -9.47 -1.58
N TYR A 102 -10.36 -10.76 -1.81
CA TYR A 102 -10.06 -11.43 -3.08
C TYR A 102 -10.77 -10.76 -4.26
N THR A 103 -12.05 -10.42 -4.11
CA THR A 103 -12.82 -9.71 -5.14
C THR A 103 -12.16 -8.39 -5.49
N PHE A 104 -11.74 -7.62 -4.49
CA PHE A 104 -11.09 -6.34 -4.72
C PHE A 104 -9.69 -6.48 -5.31
N VAL A 105 -8.92 -7.49 -4.95
CA VAL A 105 -7.64 -7.80 -5.58
C VAL A 105 -7.83 -8.09 -7.07
N VAL A 106 -8.82 -8.90 -7.44
CA VAL A 106 -9.14 -9.18 -8.84
C VAL A 106 -9.51 -7.89 -9.59
N ILE A 107 -10.36 -7.05 -9.00
CA ILE A 107 -10.72 -5.75 -9.58
C ILE A 107 -9.48 -4.87 -9.77
N ALA A 108 -8.63 -4.76 -8.76
CA ALA A 108 -7.40 -3.98 -8.80
C ALA A 108 -6.45 -4.45 -9.91
N VAL A 109 -6.27 -5.76 -10.07
CA VAL A 109 -5.45 -6.36 -11.14
C VAL A 109 -6.05 -6.05 -12.52
N VAL A 110 -7.36 -6.19 -12.70
CA VAL A 110 -8.03 -5.89 -13.97
C VAL A 110 -7.91 -4.40 -14.31
N VAL A 111 -8.17 -3.51 -13.35
CA VAL A 111 -8.05 -2.06 -13.53
C VAL A 111 -6.60 -1.67 -13.83
N GLY A 112 -5.64 -2.16 -13.05
CA GLY A 112 -4.21 -1.94 -13.26
C GLY A 112 -3.77 -2.36 -14.66
N ARG A 113 -4.20 -3.56 -15.12
CA ARG A 113 -3.91 -4.05 -16.47
C ARG A 113 -4.51 -3.17 -17.55
N ARG A 114 -5.74 -2.68 -17.36
CA ARG A 114 -6.35 -1.72 -18.31
C ARG A 114 -5.60 -0.43 -18.38
N ILE A 115 -5.16 0.12 -17.22
CA ILE A 115 -4.35 1.32 -17.15
C ILE A 115 -3.01 1.10 -17.87
N ALA A 116 -2.31 0.00 -17.59
CA ALA A 116 -1.03 -0.32 -18.22
C ALA A 116 -1.10 -0.41 -19.76
N LYS A 117 -2.21 -0.93 -20.29
CA LYS A 117 -2.45 -1.03 -21.74
C LYS A 117 -3.01 0.24 -22.37
N SER A 118 -3.40 1.23 -21.58
CA SER A 118 -3.97 2.50 -22.03
C SER A 118 -2.90 3.45 -22.59
N LYS A 119 -3.33 4.61 -23.12
CA LYS A 119 -2.44 5.70 -23.51
C LYS A 119 -1.60 6.18 -22.34
N ILE A 120 -2.19 6.20 -21.13
CA ILE A 120 -1.52 6.61 -19.89
C ILE A 120 -0.38 5.63 -19.55
N GLY A 121 -0.64 4.33 -19.60
CA GLY A 121 0.37 3.30 -19.34
C GLY A 121 1.53 3.34 -20.32
N ARG A 122 1.26 3.57 -21.60
CA ARG A 122 2.31 3.75 -22.60
C ARG A 122 3.18 4.98 -22.33
N ALA A 123 2.58 6.09 -21.90
CA ALA A 123 3.33 7.28 -21.50
C ALA A 123 4.22 6.99 -20.26
N PHE A 124 3.71 6.23 -19.27
CA PHE A 124 4.52 5.80 -18.11
C PHE A 124 5.72 4.95 -18.53
N MET A 125 5.53 4.00 -19.45
CA MET A 125 6.62 3.18 -19.96
C MET A 125 7.66 4.04 -20.70
N ALA A 126 7.25 4.95 -21.56
CA ALA A 126 8.15 5.85 -22.27
C ALA A 126 8.97 6.72 -21.30
N ILE A 127 8.34 7.29 -20.27
CA ILE A 127 9.02 8.08 -19.24
C ILE A 127 10.01 7.23 -18.44
N ARG A 128 9.65 5.99 -18.10
CA ARG A 128 10.52 5.06 -17.39
C ARG A 128 11.78 4.73 -18.19
N ASP A 129 11.62 4.51 -19.50
CA ASP A 129 12.72 4.11 -20.37
C ASP A 129 13.68 5.29 -20.66
N SER A 130 13.15 6.49 -20.92
CA SER A 130 13.93 7.72 -21.03
C SER A 130 13.05 8.95 -20.90
N GLU A 131 13.25 9.75 -19.86
CA GLU A 131 12.53 11.02 -19.68
C GLU A 131 12.78 11.98 -20.83
N GLN A 132 14.03 12.09 -21.30
CA GLN A 132 14.43 12.98 -22.39
C GLN A 132 13.77 12.60 -23.72
N ALA A 133 13.76 11.29 -24.05
CA ALA A 133 13.12 10.82 -25.27
C ALA A 133 11.58 10.99 -25.21
N ALA A 134 10.97 10.78 -24.05
CA ALA A 134 9.54 10.98 -23.85
C ALA A 134 9.15 12.45 -24.04
N GLU A 135 9.94 13.37 -23.50
CA GLU A 135 9.74 14.82 -23.66
C GLU A 135 9.90 15.25 -25.13
N ALA A 136 10.92 14.76 -25.81
CA ALA A 136 11.13 15.00 -27.24
C ALA A 136 9.98 14.46 -28.10
N ALA A 137 9.31 13.38 -27.67
CA ALA A 137 8.11 12.84 -28.29
C ALA A 137 6.81 13.60 -27.91
N GLY A 138 6.91 14.73 -27.19
CA GLY A 138 5.78 15.57 -26.80
C GLY A 138 5.00 15.08 -25.56
N ILE A 139 5.55 14.16 -24.77
CA ILE A 139 4.93 13.70 -23.54
C ILE A 139 5.22 14.71 -22.42
N ASN A 140 4.17 15.25 -21.80
CA ASN A 140 4.29 16.16 -20.67
C ASN A 140 4.67 15.39 -19.39
N LEU A 141 5.98 15.41 -19.04
CA LEU A 141 6.53 14.68 -17.90
C LEU A 141 5.83 15.02 -16.59
N ALA A 142 5.60 16.31 -16.33
CA ALA A 142 4.98 16.78 -15.09
C ALA A 142 3.58 16.19 -14.90
N LYS A 143 2.74 16.27 -15.94
CA LYS A 143 1.38 15.75 -15.92
C LYS A 143 1.37 14.23 -15.64
N TYR A 144 2.20 13.47 -16.34
CA TYR A 144 2.19 12.00 -16.19
C TYR A 144 2.86 11.55 -14.89
N LYS A 145 3.91 12.22 -14.40
CA LYS A 145 4.48 11.92 -13.08
C LYS A 145 3.45 12.16 -11.97
N MET A 146 2.78 13.32 -11.96
CA MET A 146 1.72 13.61 -10.98
C MET A 146 0.58 12.58 -11.06
N LEU A 147 0.16 12.20 -12.27
CA LEU A 147 -0.87 11.19 -12.48
C LEU A 147 -0.43 9.81 -11.96
N ALA A 148 0.85 9.44 -12.12
CA ALA A 148 1.39 8.21 -11.57
C ALA A 148 1.31 8.17 -10.04
N PHE A 149 1.68 9.26 -9.37
CA PHE A 149 1.55 9.38 -7.92
C PHE A 149 0.08 9.35 -7.45
N PHE A 150 -0.81 10.02 -8.18
CA PHE A 150 -2.25 9.98 -7.90
C PHE A 150 -2.81 8.56 -7.99
N ILE A 151 -2.52 7.85 -9.08
CA ILE A 151 -2.97 6.46 -9.29
C ILE A 151 -2.37 5.54 -8.23
N SER A 152 -1.08 5.68 -7.92
CA SER A 152 -0.41 4.92 -6.85
C SER A 152 -1.08 5.18 -5.50
N GLY A 153 -1.40 6.44 -5.20
CA GLY A 153 -2.13 6.81 -4.00
C GLY A 153 -3.52 6.20 -3.93
N LEU A 154 -4.26 6.16 -5.06
CA LEU A 154 -5.57 5.50 -5.15
C LEU A 154 -5.48 4.01 -4.79
N PHE A 155 -4.56 3.26 -5.43
CA PHE A 155 -4.41 1.82 -5.17
C PHE A 155 -3.96 1.54 -3.73
N ALA A 156 -2.98 2.29 -3.24
CA ALA A 156 -2.49 2.13 -1.87
C ALA A 156 -3.55 2.56 -0.83
N GLY A 157 -4.29 3.63 -1.09
CA GLY A 157 -5.40 4.06 -0.23
C GLY A 157 -6.50 3.02 -0.17
N PHE A 158 -6.83 2.42 -1.31
CA PHE A 158 -7.81 1.34 -1.39
C PHE A 158 -7.38 0.11 -0.57
N ALA A 159 -6.12 -0.30 -0.70
CA ALA A 159 -5.55 -1.36 0.13
C ALA A 159 -5.59 -0.99 1.63
N GLY A 160 -5.36 0.29 1.97
CA GLY A 160 -5.45 0.81 3.32
C GLY A 160 -6.84 0.70 3.93
N VAL A 161 -7.90 1.00 3.15
CA VAL A 161 -9.29 0.82 3.59
C VAL A 161 -9.56 -0.63 3.94
N LEU A 162 -9.21 -1.55 3.04
CA LEU A 162 -9.40 -2.99 3.28
C LEU A 162 -8.61 -3.46 4.49
N PHE A 163 -7.37 -3.03 4.62
CA PHE A 163 -6.53 -3.36 5.76
C PHE A 163 -7.15 -2.90 7.08
N ALA A 164 -7.60 -1.64 7.17
CA ALA A 164 -8.18 -1.07 8.38
C ALA A 164 -9.38 -1.88 8.87
N HIS A 165 -10.34 -2.14 7.99
CA HIS A 165 -11.59 -2.82 8.35
C HIS A 165 -11.44 -4.33 8.55
N THR A 166 -10.38 -4.94 8.01
CA THR A 166 -10.08 -6.37 8.24
C THR A 166 -9.30 -6.59 9.53
N SER A 167 -8.37 -5.68 9.85
CA SER A 167 -7.55 -5.78 11.08
C SER A 167 -8.30 -5.36 12.33
N SER A 168 -9.47 -4.70 12.21
CA SER A 168 -10.28 -4.17 13.32
C SER A 168 -9.57 -3.20 14.26
N PHE A 169 -8.26 -3.01 14.12
CA PHE A 169 -7.45 -2.07 14.87
C PHE A 169 -6.31 -1.56 14.00
N ILE A 170 -6.08 -0.25 13.99
CA ILE A 170 -4.97 0.38 13.30
C ILE A 170 -4.16 1.27 14.23
N SER A 171 -2.84 1.16 14.15
CA SER A 171 -1.90 2.03 14.86
C SER A 171 -0.87 2.61 13.90
N THR A 172 -0.17 3.66 14.31
CA THR A 172 0.90 4.27 13.52
C THR A 172 2.06 3.30 13.24
N ASP A 173 2.23 2.27 14.07
CA ASP A 173 3.34 1.32 13.96
C ASP A 173 3.10 0.30 12.84
N HIS A 174 1.84 0.02 12.49
CA HIS A 174 1.52 -0.79 11.31
C HIS A 174 1.95 -0.17 9.98
N PHE A 175 2.24 1.14 9.96
CA PHE A 175 2.59 1.87 8.73
C PHE A 175 4.03 2.38 8.76
N ASP A 176 4.93 1.56 9.31
CA ASP A 176 6.34 1.91 9.40
C ASP A 176 7.06 1.80 8.06
N ILE A 177 8.29 2.33 8.02
CA ILE A 177 9.13 2.33 6.83
C ILE A 177 9.49 0.91 6.38
N LEU A 178 9.66 -0.01 7.35
CA LEU A 178 9.93 -1.42 7.10
C LEU A 178 8.86 -2.07 6.22
N LEU A 179 7.57 -1.75 6.45
CA LEU A 179 6.48 -2.21 5.60
C LEU A 179 6.65 -1.75 4.14
N SER A 180 7.13 -0.50 3.94
CA SER A 180 7.36 0.02 2.58
C SER A 180 8.52 -0.71 1.89
N ILE A 181 9.59 -1.01 2.62
CA ILE A 181 10.72 -1.81 2.12
C ILE A 181 10.24 -3.21 1.76
N TYR A 182 9.43 -3.83 2.61
CA TYR A 182 8.86 -5.16 2.38
C TYR A 182 8.03 -5.21 1.09
N PHE A 183 7.20 -4.20 0.82
CA PHE A 183 6.47 -4.09 -0.45
C PHE A 183 7.40 -3.93 -1.66
N ILE A 184 8.50 -3.19 -1.53
CA ILE A 184 9.49 -3.05 -2.60
C ILE A 184 10.12 -4.41 -2.90
N ILE A 185 10.51 -5.17 -1.88
CA ILE A 185 11.09 -6.52 -2.05
C ILE A 185 10.10 -7.44 -2.76
N MET A 186 8.82 -7.45 -2.35
CA MET A 186 7.77 -8.24 -3.01
C MET A 186 7.68 -7.95 -4.51
N VAL A 187 7.68 -6.66 -4.87
CA VAL A 187 7.59 -6.23 -6.27
C VAL A 187 8.86 -6.55 -7.05
N LEU A 188 10.05 -6.39 -6.45
CA LEU A 188 11.32 -6.71 -7.10
C LEU A 188 11.45 -8.21 -7.37
N VAL A 189 11.12 -9.06 -6.40
CA VAL A 189 11.15 -10.52 -6.55
C VAL A 189 10.16 -10.99 -7.62
N GLY A 190 8.99 -10.38 -7.69
CA GLY A 190 7.98 -10.72 -8.70
C GLY A 190 8.25 -10.11 -10.07
N GLY A 191 9.10 -9.08 -10.15
CA GLY A 191 9.40 -8.33 -11.37
C GLY A 191 8.58 -7.05 -11.50
N ALA A 192 9.25 -5.90 -11.31
CA ALA A 192 8.66 -4.56 -11.26
C ALA A 192 7.99 -4.09 -12.56
N SER A 193 8.21 -4.78 -13.68
CA SER A 193 7.62 -4.44 -14.99
C SER A 193 6.29 -5.12 -15.27
N SER A 194 5.84 -6.04 -14.41
CA SER A 194 4.63 -6.86 -14.63
C SER A 194 3.69 -6.80 -13.44
N ILE A 195 2.41 -6.50 -13.71
CA ILE A 195 1.36 -6.54 -12.66
C ILE A 195 1.18 -7.97 -12.12
N TYR A 196 1.26 -8.97 -12.99
CA TYR A 196 1.20 -10.37 -12.54
C TYR A 196 2.43 -10.76 -11.73
N GLY A 197 3.61 -10.22 -12.11
CA GLY A 197 4.83 -10.39 -11.35
C GLY A 197 4.68 -9.83 -9.93
N ALA A 198 4.16 -8.62 -9.78
CA ALA A 198 3.93 -8.03 -8.46
C ALA A 198 3.00 -8.91 -7.59
N VAL A 199 1.91 -9.46 -8.17
CA VAL A 199 1.00 -10.37 -7.44
C VAL A 199 1.69 -11.67 -7.06
N LEU A 200 2.42 -12.28 -7.99
CA LEU A 200 3.13 -13.55 -7.73
C LEU A 200 4.28 -13.36 -6.73
N GLY A 201 5.02 -12.24 -6.82
CA GLY A 201 6.07 -11.90 -5.87
C GLY A 201 5.52 -11.69 -4.46
N THR A 202 4.39 -10.99 -4.34
CA THR A 202 3.71 -10.84 -3.05
C THR A 202 3.26 -12.19 -2.51
N LEU A 203 2.62 -13.03 -3.34
CA LEU A 203 2.20 -14.37 -2.93
C LEU A 203 3.40 -15.22 -2.49
N PHE A 204 4.49 -15.19 -3.25
CA PHE A 204 5.70 -15.95 -2.94
C PHE A 204 6.30 -15.52 -1.59
N ILE A 205 6.49 -14.23 -1.36
CA ILE A 205 7.08 -13.71 -0.11
C ILE A 205 6.17 -14.00 1.09
N VAL A 206 4.84 -13.80 0.95
CA VAL A 206 3.89 -14.09 2.03
C VAL A 206 3.82 -15.59 2.34
N LEU A 207 3.89 -16.46 1.33
CA LEU A 207 3.97 -17.91 1.55
C LEU A 207 5.29 -18.30 2.21
N LEU A 208 6.39 -17.68 1.81
CA LEU A 208 7.70 -17.93 2.40
C LEU A 208 7.71 -17.53 3.88
N ASP A 209 7.16 -16.39 4.23
CA ASP A 209 7.09 -15.89 5.60
C ASP A 209 6.16 -16.75 6.48
N ASN A 210 4.97 -17.10 5.99
CA ASN A 210 3.97 -17.80 6.80
C ASN A 210 4.06 -19.33 6.79
N LEU A 211 4.69 -19.93 5.77
CA LEU A 211 4.77 -21.37 5.64
C LEU A 211 6.19 -21.89 5.88
N PHE A 212 7.18 -21.31 5.21
CA PHE A 212 8.55 -21.79 5.27
C PHE A 212 9.27 -21.40 6.56
N VAL A 213 9.08 -20.17 7.04
CA VAL A 213 9.74 -19.71 8.28
C VAL A 213 9.31 -20.54 9.49
N PRO A 214 8.01 -20.82 9.74
CA PRO A 214 7.59 -21.71 10.82
C PRO A 214 8.10 -23.14 10.68
N LEU A 215 8.06 -23.71 9.47
CA LEU A 215 8.54 -25.07 9.21
C LEU A 215 10.05 -25.21 9.46
N LEU A 216 10.83 -24.21 9.05
CA LEU A 216 12.27 -24.17 9.31
C LEU A 216 12.58 -23.92 10.79
N LYS A 217 11.75 -23.14 11.47
CA LYS A 217 11.92 -22.81 12.88
C LYS A 217 11.95 -24.06 13.76
N ASP A 218 11.04 -24.99 13.54
CA ASP A 218 10.99 -26.24 14.31
C ASP A 218 12.22 -27.11 14.06
N GLN A 219 12.75 -27.11 12.84
CA GLN A 219 13.97 -27.86 12.48
C GLN A 219 15.24 -27.16 13.00
N ILE A 220 15.35 -25.86 12.87
CA ILE A 220 16.55 -25.08 13.26
C ILE A 220 16.61 -24.88 14.77
N HIS A 221 15.48 -24.77 15.46
CA HIS A 221 15.43 -24.70 16.93
C HIS A 221 16.05 -25.96 17.57
N PHE A 222 15.91 -27.08 16.91
CA PHE A 222 16.54 -28.32 17.34
C PHE A 222 18.08 -28.29 17.22
N TRP A 223 18.63 -27.58 16.21
CA TRP A 223 20.08 -27.56 15.93
C TRP A 223 20.83 -26.39 16.56
N PHE A 224 20.22 -25.20 16.68
CA PHE A 224 20.93 -23.97 17.01
C PHE A 224 20.42 -23.22 18.25
N ASN A 225 19.37 -23.66 18.92
CA ASN A 225 18.77 -22.98 20.08
C ASN A 225 18.54 -21.46 19.87
N THR A 226 18.20 -21.07 18.64
CA THR A 226 18.11 -19.69 18.18
C THR A 226 16.67 -19.16 18.28
N GLN A 227 16.49 -17.88 18.61
CA GLN A 227 15.16 -17.27 18.71
C GLN A 227 14.55 -16.99 17.32
N ALA A 228 13.21 -16.97 17.23
CA ALA A 228 12.50 -16.84 15.96
C ALA A 228 12.82 -15.58 15.17
N GLY A 229 13.15 -14.48 15.84
CA GLY A 229 13.52 -13.22 15.20
C GLY A 229 14.83 -13.29 14.43
N ASP A 230 15.75 -14.14 14.89
CA ASP A 230 17.08 -14.30 14.26
C ASP A 230 16.97 -15.02 12.90
N ILE A 231 16.01 -15.93 12.75
CA ILE A 231 15.80 -16.67 11.50
C ILE A 231 15.18 -15.79 10.43
N GLN A 232 14.21 -14.97 10.82
CA GLN A 232 13.56 -14.04 9.90
C GLN A 232 14.53 -12.98 9.40
N SER A 233 15.36 -12.42 10.28
CA SER A 233 16.41 -11.47 9.90
C SER A 233 17.50 -12.12 9.04
N LEU A 234 17.80 -13.40 9.22
CA LEU A 234 18.77 -14.15 8.42
C LEU A 234 18.25 -14.38 6.99
N ILE A 235 16.97 -14.75 6.84
CA ILE A 235 16.36 -15.01 5.52
C ILE A 235 16.17 -13.71 4.73
N PHE A 236 15.78 -12.62 5.39
CA PHE A 236 15.49 -11.34 4.73
C PHE A 236 16.65 -10.34 4.80
N GLY A 237 17.75 -10.66 5.51
CA GLY A 237 18.90 -9.79 5.63
C GLY A 237 18.64 -8.49 6.41
N LEU A 238 17.65 -8.50 7.29
CA LEU A 238 17.19 -7.34 8.07
C LEU A 238 17.54 -7.48 9.55
#